data_5c9f74b993988028561afacacf9b4489
#
_entry.id   5c9f74b993988028561afacacf9b4489
#
_cell.length_a   1.000
_cell.length_b   1.000
_cell.length_c   1.000
_cell.angle_alpha   90.00
_cell.angle_beta   90.00
_cell.angle_gamma   90.00
#
_symmetry.space_group_name_H-M   'P 1'
#
loop_
_entity.id
_entity.type
_entity.pdbx_description
1 polymer ?
#
loop_
_entity_poly.entity_id
_entity_poly.type
_entity_poly.pdbx_seq_one_letter_code
_entity_poly.pdbx_strand_id
1 'polypeptide(L)'
;LMGGGTAMIGDPSGKTEMRKMLTEVQLQSNIEGMLPQMERFLDFSGDAILINNTEWLRNLNYIDFLRDIGRHFSVNRMLSFETYKIRLETGLSFLEFNYQLLQAFDFLELNRRYNCNLQMGGDDQWANIISGTDLIRRVERKDAFGWTYPLLTTSSGKKMGKTEKGALWLDPKRTSAYEYYQYWVNTEDPDVEKFLALFTFLPMNEVRRLGQLQGADIREAKQRLAFETTALIHGKEPALQAQEAAQSLFSADGKSDNSNVPS
;
A
#
# COMPACT_ATOMS: atom_id res chain seq x y z
N LEU A 1 -5.90 -1.14 -11.06
CA LEU A 1 -5.09 -1.92 -12.00
C LEU A 1 -4.25 -2.95 -11.26
N MET A 2 -4.32 -4.20 -11.65
CA MET A 2 -3.43 -5.27 -11.19
C MET A 2 -2.22 -5.37 -12.13
N GLY A 3 -1.03 -5.40 -11.54
CA GLY A 3 0.22 -5.38 -12.29
C GLY A 3 0.73 -6.77 -12.67
N GLY A 4 -0.12 -7.67 -13.21
CA GLY A 4 0.31 -9.02 -13.58
C GLY A 4 1.46 -9.03 -14.60
N GLY A 5 1.40 -8.18 -15.61
CA GLY A 5 2.48 -8.04 -16.62
C GLY A 5 3.71 -7.32 -16.06
N THR A 6 3.51 -6.18 -15.38
CA THR A 6 4.62 -5.40 -14.80
C THR A 6 5.31 -6.13 -13.65
N ALA A 7 4.60 -6.99 -12.90
CA ALA A 7 5.20 -7.80 -11.84
C ALA A 7 6.16 -8.89 -12.36
N MET A 8 6.07 -9.25 -13.64
CA MET A 8 7.07 -10.14 -14.28
C MET A 8 8.43 -9.45 -14.44
N ILE A 9 8.42 -8.12 -14.52
CA ILE A 9 9.62 -7.28 -14.66
C ILE A 9 10.14 -6.85 -13.28
N GLY A 10 9.26 -6.36 -12.43
CA GLY A 10 9.55 -5.86 -11.09
C GLY A 10 9.92 -4.37 -11.05
N ASP A 11 9.17 -3.61 -10.26
CA ASP A 11 9.38 -2.18 -10.05
C ASP A 11 10.67 -1.90 -9.26
N PRO A 12 11.64 -1.13 -9.79
CA PRO A 12 12.85 -0.75 -9.07
C PRO A 12 12.61 0.33 -8.00
N SER A 13 11.47 1.01 -8.00
CA SER A 13 11.17 2.13 -7.11
C SER A 13 11.28 1.75 -5.63
N GLY A 14 12.00 2.56 -4.86
CA GLY A 14 12.20 2.35 -3.43
C GLY A 14 12.98 1.08 -3.05
N LYS A 15 13.78 0.53 -3.99
CA LYS A 15 14.61 -0.67 -3.80
C LYS A 15 16.07 -0.40 -4.14
N THR A 16 16.95 -1.09 -3.45
CA THR A 16 18.40 -1.09 -3.70
C THR A 16 18.85 -2.32 -4.50
N GLU A 17 18.00 -3.35 -4.58
CA GLU A 17 18.27 -4.61 -5.27
C GLU A 17 17.15 -4.97 -6.24
N MET A 18 17.47 -5.75 -7.27
CA MET A 18 16.51 -6.27 -8.23
C MET A 18 15.47 -7.17 -7.54
N ARG A 19 14.21 -7.05 -7.92
CA ARG A 19 13.14 -7.90 -7.40
C ARG A 19 13.30 -9.34 -7.89
N LYS A 20 12.92 -10.29 -7.04
CA LYS A 20 12.83 -11.69 -7.42
C LYS A 20 11.78 -11.86 -8.51
N MET A 21 12.16 -12.51 -9.60
CA MET A 21 11.23 -12.85 -10.66
C MET A 21 10.21 -13.89 -10.18
N LEU A 22 8.93 -13.62 -10.40
CA LEU A 22 7.82 -14.50 -10.05
C LEU A 22 7.35 -15.29 -11.27
N THR A 23 6.91 -16.52 -11.05
CA THR A 23 6.26 -17.33 -12.09
C THR A 23 4.82 -16.83 -12.33
N GLU A 24 4.26 -17.12 -13.50
CA GLU A 24 2.86 -16.78 -13.82
C GLU A 24 1.88 -17.36 -12.78
N VAL A 25 2.11 -18.58 -12.34
CA VAL A 25 1.27 -19.25 -11.31
C VAL A 25 1.32 -18.47 -9.99
N GLN A 26 2.51 -18.03 -9.57
CA GLN A 26 2.65 -17.22 -8.36
C GLN A 26 1.97 -15.85 -8.51
N LEU A 27 2.08 -15.21 -9.67
CA LEU A 27 1.43 -13.94 -9.95
C LEU A 27 -0.09 -14.07 -9.91
N GLN A 28 -0.63 -15.11 -10.54
CA GLN A 28 -2.06 -15.38 -10.52
C GLN A 28 -2.57 -15.66 -9.11
N SER A 29 -1.88 -16.51 -8.36
CA SER A 29 -2.21 -16.78 -6.96
C SER A 29 -2.16 -15.51 -6.07
N ASN A 30 -1.20 -14.60 -6.33
CA ASN A 30 -1.14 -13.33 -5.61
C ASN A 30 -2.34 -12.43 -5.94
N ILE A 31 -2.75 -12.36 -7.21
CA ILE A 31 -3.93 -11.59 -7.64
C ILE A 31 -5.20 -12.13 -6.96
N GLU A 32 -5.38 -13.46 -7.01
CA GLU A 32 -6.52 -14.13 -6.38
C GLU A 32 -6.56 -13.91 -4.86
N GLY A 33 -5.39 -13.88 -4.20
CA GLY A 33 -5.30 -13.60 -2.77
C GLY A 33 -5.54 -12.12 -2.40
N MET A 34 -5.28 -11.17 -3.32
CA MET A 34 -5.51 -9.75 -3.09
C MET A 34 -6.96 -9.33 -3.35
N LEU A 35 -7.64 -9.95 -4.30
CA LEU A 35 -8.99 -9.58 -4.71
C LEU A 35 -9.99 -9.55 -3.54
N PRO A 36 -10.13 -10.57 -2.68
CA PRO A 36 -11.07 -10.55 -1.57
C PRO A 36 -10.77 -9.45 -0.53
N GLN A 37 -9.51 -9.01 -0.45
CA GLN A 37 -9.11 -7.92 0.43
C GLN A 37 -9.53 -6.56 -0.15
N MET A 38 -9.43 -6.38 -1.47
CA MET A 38 -9.85 -5.15 -2.16
C MET A 38 -11.38 -5.01 -2.19
N GLU A 39 -12.13 -6.12 -2.32
CA GLU A 39 -13.60 -6.17 -2.31
C GLU A 39 -14.22 -5.63 -1.01
N ARG A 40 -13.44 -5.58 0.08
CA ARG A 40 -13.89 -4.95 1.34
C ARG A 40 -13.98 -3.43 1.26
N PHE A 41 -13.26 -2.82 0.33
CA PHE A 41 -13.15 -1.35 0.19
C PHE A 41 -13.79 -0.84 -1.10
N LEU A 42 -13.85 -1.69 -2.13
CA LEU A 42 -14.27 -1.32 -3.47
C LEU A 42 -15.38 -2.27 -3.94
N ASP A 43 -16.48 -1.69 -4.39
CA ASP A 43 -17.58 -2.45 -4.99
C ASP A 43 -17.31 -2.68 -6.48
N PHE A 44 -16.78 -3.84 -6.82
CA PHE A 44 -16.53 -4.24 -8.21
C PHE A 44 -17.79 -4.69 -8.97
N SER A 45 -18.95 -4.73 -8.32
CA SER A 45 -20.25 -4.89 -9.00
C SER A 45 -20.86 -3.56 -9.41
N GLY A 46 -20.31 -2.44 -8.91
CA GLY A 46 -20.72 -1.08 -9.21
C GLY A 46 -19.77 -0.37 -10.17
N ASP A 47 -19.34 0.84 -9.81
CA ASP A 47 -18.49 1.71 -10.67
C ASP A 47 -17.01 1.35 -10.66
N ALA A 48 -16.55 0.59 -9.66
CA ALA A 48 -15.16 0.17 -9.59
C ALA A 48 -14.88 -0.98 -10.56
N ILE A 49 -13.78 -0.89 -11.31
CA ILE A 49 -13.33 -1.93 -12.23
C ILE A 49 -11.96 -2.45 -11.85
N LEU A 50 -11.80 -3.76 -11.88
CA LEU A 50 -10.52 -4.43 -11.69
C LEU A 50 -10.00 -4.91 -13.05
N ILE A 51 -8.79 -4.49 -13.41
CA ILE A 51 -8.15 -4.79 -14.69
C ILE A 51 -6.74 -5.31 -14.42
N ASN A 52 -6.31 -6.27 -15.24
CA ASN A 52 -4.94 -6.80 -15.20
C ASN A 52 -4.17 -6.33 -16.45
N ASN A 53 -3.04 -5.68 -16.28
CA ASN A 53 -2.24 -5.16 -17.39
C ASN A 53 -1.61 -6.24 -18.28
N THR A 54 -1.70 -7.52 -17.93
CA THR A 54 -1.37 -8.62 -18.85
C THR A 54 -2.21 -8.60 -20.13
N GLU A 55 -3.43 -8.00 -20.08
CA GLU A 55 -4.32 -7.88 -21.24
C GLU A 55 -3.67 -7.18 -22.43
N TRP A 56 -2.80 -6.21 -22.18
CA TRP A 56 -2.11 -5.47 -23.24
C TRP A 56 -0.59 -5.67 -23.23
N LEU A 57 0.05 -5.88 -22.08
CA LEU A 57 1.51 -6.01 -22.04
C LEU A 57 2.02 -7.32 -22.62
N ARG A 58 1.27 -8.41 -22.46
CA ARG A 58 1.75 -9.74 -22.83
C ARG A 58 1.88 -9.93 -24.35
N ASN A 59 1.06 -9.24 -25.12
CA ASN A 59 0.98 -9.37 -26.56
C ASN A 59 1.68 -8.21 -27.32
N LEU A 60 2.48 -7.41 -26.60
CA LEU A 60 3.22 -6.31 -27.23
C LEU A 60 4.29 -6.85 -28.18
N ASN A 61 4.28 -6.37 -29.43
CA ASN A 61 5.43 -6.50 -30.29
C ASN A 61 6.52 -5.53 -29.83
N TYR A 62 7.70 -6.06 -29.54
CA TYR A 62 8.79 -5.25 -28.97
C TYR A 62 9.25 -4.11 -29.88
N ILE A 63 9.35 -4.37 -31.20
CA ILE A 63 9.79 -3.36 -32.17
C ILE A 63 8.75 -2.24 -32.30
N ASP A 64 7.46 -2.62 -32.40
CA ASP A 64 6.38 -1.64 -32.47
C ASP A 64 6.29 -0.82 -31.20
N PHE A 65 6.44 -1.44 -30.04
CA PHE A 65 6.46 -0.74 -28.75
C PHE A 65 7.62 0.27 -28.66
N LEU A 66 8.82 -0.10 -29.07
CA LEU A 66 9.97 0.83 -29.08
C LEU A 66 9.73 1.99 -30.05
N ARG A 67 9.19 1.71 -31.25
CA ARG A 67 8.94 2.73 -32.27
C ARG A 67 7.85 3.71 -31.84
N ASP A 68 6.74 3.21 -31.31
CA ASP A 68 5.53 4.00 -31.09
C ASP A 68 5.49 4.62 -29.70
N ILE A 69 6.04 3.96 -28.69
CA ILE A 69 6.06 4.39 -27.30
C ILE A 69 7.47 4.85 -26.89
N GLY A 70 8.49 4.04 -27.12
CA GLY A 70 9.87 4.32 -26.71
C GLY A 70 10.41 5.65 -27.23
N ARG A 71 10.02 6.04 -28.46
CA ARG A 71 10.40 7.34 -29.06
C ARG A 71 10.01 8.57 -28.22
N HIS A 72 9.04 8.44 -27.30
CA HIS A 72 8.59 9.52 -26.45
C HIS A 72 9.40 9.67 -25.15
N PHE A 73 10.34 8.78 -24.91
CA PHE A 73 11.18 8.77 -23.72
C PHE A 73 12.61 9.23 -24.03
N SER A 74 13.17 10.03 -23.14
CA SER A 74 14.57 10.43 -23.18
C SER A 74 15.31 9.71 -22.07
N VAL A 75 16.35 8.94 -22.42
CA VAL A 75 17.22 8.24 -21.47
C VAL A 75 17.79 9.21 -20.43
N ASN A 76 18.29 10.39 -20.86
CA ASN A 76 18.85 11.39 -19.96
C ASN A 76 17.83 11.87 -18.93
N ARG A 77 16.56 12.07 -19.37
CA ARG A 77 15.48 12.46 -18.44
C ARG A 77 15.13 11.32 -17.49
N MET A 78 15.05 10.10 -17.97
CA MET A 78 14.78 8.93 -17.11
C MET A 78 15.85 8.78 -16.04
N LEU A 79 17.12 8.87 -16.41
CA LEU A 79 18.25 8.78 -15.48
C LEU A 79 18.34 9.97 -14.50
N SER A 80 17.65 11.08 -14.77
CA SER A 80 17.60 12.22 -13.84
C SER A 80 16.67 12.02 -12.64
N PHE A 81 15.77 11.05 -12.69
CA PHE A 81 14.89 10.70 -11.56
C PHE A 81 15.65 10.02 -10.44
N GLU A 82 15.30 10.34 -9.19
CA GLU A 82 15.99 9.86 -7.99
C GLU A 82 15.99 8.32 -7.90
N THR A 83 14.89 7.69 -8.28
CA THR A 83 14.78 6.22 -8.35
C THR A 83 15.92 5.59 -9.17
N TYR A 84 16.24 6.16 -10.33
CA TYR A 84 17.30 5.62 -11.18
C TYR A 84 18.69 6.04 -10.74
N LYS A 85 18.87 7.23 -10.18
CA LYS A 85 20.17 7.65 -9.61
C LYS A 85 20.64 6.66 -8.53
N ILE A 86 19.77 6.34 -7.59
CA ILE A 86 20.07 5.36 -6.53
C ILE A 86 20.40 4.00 -7.13
N ARG A 87 19.65 3.55 -8.12
CA ARG A 87 19.88 2.25 -8.76
C ARG A 87 21.15 2.20 -9.63
N LEU A 88 21.57 3.30 -10.21
CA LEU A 88 22.85 3.38 -10.95
C LEU A 88 24.06 3.08 -10.05
N GLU A 89 24.03 3.49 -8.78
CA GLU A 89 25.11 3.22 -7.82
C GLU A 89 25.22 1.74 -7.45
N THR A 90 24.09 1.02 -7.44
CA THR A 90 24.02 -0.40 -7.03
C THR A 90 23.90 -1.38 -8.21
N GLY A 91 23.80 -0.88 -9.43
CA GLY A 91 23.66 -1.65 -10.66
C GLY A 91 22.21 -1.71 -11.16
N LEU A 92 21.88 -0.85 -12.13
CA LEU A 92 20.58 -0.81 -12.80
C LEU A 92 20.58 -1.77 -14.00
N SER A 93 19.70 -2.77 -13.98
CA SER A 93 19.54 -3.66 -15.14
C SER A 93 18.70 -2.99 -16.25
N PHE A 94 18.91 -3.42 -17.50
CA PHE A 94 18.10 -2.96 -18.62
C PHE A 94 16.61 -3.29 -18.42
N LEU A 95 16.31 -4.43 -17.81
CA LEU A 95 14.95 -4.86 -17.47
C LEU A 95 14.27 -3.83 -16.55
N GLU A 96 14.90 -3.49 -15.42
CA GLU A 96 14.40 -2.51 -14.47
C GLU A 96 14.26 -1.11 -15.09
N PHE A 97 15.20 -0.73 -15.94
CA PHE A 97 15.18 0.57 -16.63
C PHE A 97 13.94 0.73 -17.51
N ASN A 98 13.47 -0.37 -18.14
CA ASN A 98 12.28 -0.34 -18.97
C ASN A 98 10.96 -0.32 -18.18
N TYR A 99 10.99 -0.56 -16.86
CA TYR A 99 9.76 -0.59 -16.06
C TYR A 99 8.95 0.71 -16.18
N GLN A 100 9.61 1.86 -16.18
CA GLN A 100 8.98 3.16 -16.31
C GLN A 100 8.14 3.31 -17.59
N LEU A 101 8.62 2.73 -18.71
CA LEU A 101 7.90 2.74 -19.96
C LEU A 101 6.62 1.90 -19.87
N LEU A 102 6.68 0.76 -19.19
CA LEU A 102 5.55 -0.14 -19.05
C LEU A 102 4.44 0.48 -18.20
N GLN A 103 4.77 1.08 -17.05
CA GLN A 103 3.77 1.75 -16.21
C GLN A 103 3.20 3.01 -16.89
N ALA A 104 4.02 3.74 -17.64
CA ALA A 104 3.54 4.87 -18.44
C ALA A 104 2.57 4.42 -19.54
N PHE A 105 2.86 3.28 -20.17
CA PHE A 105 1.98 2.66 -21.16
C PHE A 105 0.70 2.12 -20.54
N ASP A 106 0.74 1.55 -19.34
CA ASP A 106 -0.44 1.17 -18.57
C ASP A 106 -1.38 2.37 -18.39
N PHE A 107 -0.85 3.53 -18.01
CA PHE A 107 -1.67 4.72 -17.84
C PHE A 107 -2.26 5.21 -19.17
N LEU A 108 -1.52 5.14 -20.26
CA LEU A 108 -2.00 5.44 -21.61
C LEU A 108 -3.15 4.50 -22.02
N GLU A 109 -3.01 3.19 -21.80
CA GLU A 109 -4.05 2.21 -22.13
C GLU A 109 -5.30 2.39 -21.25
N LEU A 110 -5.14 2.70 -19.97
CA LEU A 110 -6.25 3.04 -19.08
C LEU A 110 -6.95 4.33 -19.53
N ASN A 111 -6.21 5.34 -19.98
CA ASN A 111 -6.80 6.56 -20.53
C ASN A 111 -7.61 6.29 -21.80
N ARG A 112 -7.05 5.48 -22.71
CA ARG A 112 -7.69 5.12 -23.99
C ARG A 112 -8.97 4.32 -23.78
N ARG A 113 -8.91 3.27 -22.95
CA ARG A 113 -9.98 2.27 -22.79
C ARG A 113 -11.06 2.71 -21.81
N TYR A 114 -10.66 3.42 -20.75
CA TYR A 114 -11.53 3.71 -19.60
C TYR A 114 -11.62 5.21 -19.27
N ASN A 115 -11.04 6.08 -20.10
CA ASN A 115 -10.98 7.52 -19.85
C ASN A 115 -10.36 7.86 -18.46
N CYS A 116 -9.44 7.02 -17.98
CA CYS A 116 -8.73 7.25 -16.74
C CYS A 116 -7.75 8.42 -16.92
N ASN A 117 -7.90 9.46 -16.13
CA ASN A 117 -7.11 10.69 -16.24
C ASN A 117 -6.31 11.03 -14.98
N LEU A 118 -6.41 10.22 -13.91
CA LEU A 118 -5.66 10.40 -12.67
C LEU A 118 -4.98 9.10 -12.26
N GLN A 119 -3.67 9.15 -12.00
CA GLN A 119 -2.92 8.06 -11.38
C GLN A 119 -2.39 8.51 -10.01
N MET A 120 -2.55 7.65 -9.01
CA MET A 120 -2.14 7.93 -7.64
C MET A 120 -1.12 6.91 -7.14
N GLY A 121 -0.19 7.33 -6.28
CA GLY A 121 0.79 6.45 -5.67
C GLY A 121 1.62 7.10 -4.56
N GLY A 122 2.53 6.36 -3.95
CA GLY A 122 3.52 6.92 -3.04
C GLY A 122 4.55 7.79 -3.78
N ASP A 123 5.30 8.62 -3.06
CA ASP A 123 6.33 9.50 -3.65
C ASP A 123 7.42 8.72 -4.40
N ASP A 124 7.66 7.48 -4.04
CA ASP A 124 8.55 6.57 -4.78
C ASP A 124 8.05 6.25 -6.19
N GLN A 125 6.77 6.46 -6.49
CA GLN A 125 6.14 6.25 -7.79
C GLN A 125 6.16 7.50 -8.69
N TRP A 126 6.68 8.62 -8.22
CA TRP A 126 6.64 9.89 -8.95
C TRP A 126 7.15 9.78 -10.39
N ALA A 127 8.32 9.17 -10.59
CA ALA A 127 8.93 9.02 -11.92
C ALA A 127 8.03 8.23 -12.88
N ASN A 128 7.43 7.14 -12.40
CA ASN A 128 6.54 6.30 -13.21
C ASN A 128 5.25 7.04 -13.56
N ILE A 129 4.62 7.71 -12.58
CA ILE A 129 3.35 8.43 -12.75
C ILE A 129 3.52 9.61 -13.71
N ILE A 130 4.54 10.47 -13.51
CA ILE A 130 4.74 11.64 -14.37
C ILE A 130 5.10 11.26 -15.81
N SER A 131 5.74 10.12 -16.00
CA SER A 131 6.03 9.60 -17.33
C SER A 131 4.77 9.17 -18.07
N GLY A 132 3.79 8.63 -17.35
CA GLY A 132 2.47 8.31 -17.92
C GLY A 132 1.69 9.58 -18.30
N THR A 133 1.66 10.61 -17.46
CA THR A 133 1.01 11.88 -17.79
C THR A 133 1.65 12.54 -19.02
N ASP A 134 2.99 12.53 -19.10
CA ASP A 134 3.73 13.05 -20.25
C ASP A 134 3.45 12.24 -21.53
N LEU A 135 3.35 10.92 -21.43
CA LEU A 135 3.04 10.05 -22.55
C LEU A 135 1.65 10.33 -23.11
N ILE A 136 0.62 10.39 -22.26
CA ILE A 136 -0.76 10.71 -22.65
C ILE A 136 -0.81 12.06 -23.35
N ARG A 137 -0.17 13.09 -22.81
CA ARG A 137 -0.12 14.42 -23.42
C ARG A 137 0.52 14.38 -24.81
N ARG A 138 1.60 13.61 -25.01
CA ARG A 138 2.31 13.54 -26.29
C ARG A 138 1.58 12.74 -27.34
N VAL A 139 0.92 11.64 -26.95
CA VAL A 139 0.27 10.71 -27.87
C VAL A 139 -1.19 11.11 -28.13
N GLU A 140 -1.95 11.36 -27.06
CA GLU A 140 -3.39 11.61 -27.14
C GLU A 140 -3.76 13.10 -27.19
N ARG A 141 -2.80 14.01 -26.89
CA ARG A 141 -3.06 15.46 -26.75
C ARG A 141 -4.09 15.78 -25.68
N LYS A 142 -4.20 14.93 -24.66
CA LYS A 142 -5.11 15.06 -23.52
C LYS A 142 -4.32 15.40 -22.26
N ASP A 143 -5.04 16.01 -21.30
CA ASP A 143 -4.51 16.21 -19.95
C ASP A 143 -4.72 14.96 -19.11
N ALA A 144 -3.68 14.60 -18.35
CA ALA A 144 -3.73 13.57 -17.33
C ALA A 144 -2.94 14.05 -16.10
N PHE A 145 -3.33 13.55 -14.94
CA PHE A 145 -2.87 14.03 -13.65
C PHE A 145 -2.20 12.92 -12.86
N GLY A 146 -1.19 13.30 -12.07
CA GLY A 146 -0.54 12.44 -11.11
C GLY A 146 -0.70 13.00 -9.71
N TRP A 147 -0.98 12.13 -8.75
CA TRP A 147 -1.00 12.50 -7.33
C TRP A 147 -0.11 11.56 -6.55
N THR A 148 0.87 12.12 -5.83
CA THR A 148 1.71 11.35 -4.90
C THR A 148 1.49 11.81 -3.46
N TYR A 149 1.78 10.89 -2.54
CA TYR A 149 1.74 11.14 -1.11
C TYR A 149 2.96 10.50 -0.43
N PRO A 150 3.43 11.09 0.69
CA PRO A 150 4.57 10.56 1.42
C PRO A 150 4.34 9.13 1.88
N LEU A 151 5.39 8.32 1.85
CA LEU A 151 5.32 6.97 2.42
C LEU A 151 5.01 7.05 3.92
N LEU A 152 4.07 6.22 4.36
CA LEU A 152 3.67 6.18 5.75
C LEU A 152 4.77 5.56 6.62
N THR A 153 5.21 6.37 7.58
CA THR A 153 6.16 5.96 8.61
C THR A 153 5.57 6.22 9.98
N THR A 154 6.04 5.47 10.97
CA THR A 154 5.80 5.78 12.38
C THR A 154 6.61 7.02 12.80
N SER A 155 6.31 7.59 13.96
CA SER A 155 7.05 8.69 14.58
C SER A 155 8.53 8.32 14.82
N SER A 156 8.83 7.04 15.05
CA SER A 156 10.20 6.52 15.14
C SER A 156 10.88 6.31 13.77
N GLY A 157 10.25 6.68 12.66
CA GLY A 157 10.80 6.58 11.29
C GLY A 157 10.73 5.19 10.66
N LYS A 158 10.11 4.22 11.31
CA LYS A 158 9.94 2.86 10.76
C LYS A 158 8.83 2.87 9.71
N LYS A 159 8.99 2.08 8.64
CA LYS A 159 7.91 1.86 7.66
C LYS A 159 6.73 1.20 8.37
N MET A 160 5.55 1.81 8.22
CA MET A 160 4.31 1.27 8.75
C MET A 160 3.97 -0.11 8.12
N GLY A 161 3.25 -0.95 8.89
CA GLY A 161 2.84 -2.28 8.44
C GLY A 161 3.93 -3.34 8.49
N LYS A 162 5.11 -3.03 9.08
CA LYS A 162 6.14 -4.01 9.39
C LYS A 162 6.19 -4.27 10.90
N THR A 163 6.15 -5.53 11.28
CA THR A 163 6.34 -6.02 12.64
C THR A 163 7.68 -6.75 12.73
N GLU A 164 8.11 -7.10 13.93
CA GLU A 164 9.28 -7.97 14.13
C GLU A 164 9.12 -9.35 13.46
N LYS A 165 7.87 -9.81 13.33
CA LYS A 165 7.51 -11.07 12.66
C LYS A 165 7.31 -10.93 11.15
N GLY A 166 7.49 -9.74 10.56
CA GLY A 166 7.32 -9.45 9.15
C GLY A 166 6.20 -8.45 8.84
N ALA A 167 5.52 -8.61 7.72
CA ALA A 167 4.42 -7.72 7.33
C ALA A 167 3.14 -7.99 8.14
N LEU A 168 2.42 -6.93 8.50
CA LEU A 168 1.05 -7.03 9.01
C LEU A 168 0.12 -7.34 7.82
N TRP A 169 -0.38 -8.56 7.77
CA TRP A 169 -1.23 -9.01 6.67
C TRP A 169 -2.69 -8.68 6.92
N LEU A 170 -3.42 -8.31 5.86
CA LEU A 170 -4.87 -8.10 5.91
C LEU A 170 -5.65 -9.43 5.79
N ASP A 171 -4.98 -10.48 5.29
CA ASP A 171 -5.55 -11.83 5.19
C ASP A 171 -5.68 -12.48 6.58
N PRO A 172 -6.90 -12.84 7.04
CA PRO A 172 -7.14 -13.44 8.36
C PRO A 172 -6.45 -14.79 8.56
N LYS A 173 -6.06 -15.49 7.47
CA LYS A 173 -5.27 -16.73 7.55
C LYS A 173 -3.80 -16.48 7.89
N ARG A 174 -3.31 -15.26 7.71
CA ARG A 174 -1.90 -14.88 7.93
C ARG A 174 -1.70 -14.01 9.16
N THR A 175 -2.69 -13.19 9.51
CA THR A 175 -2.73 -12.37 10.72
C THR A 175 -4.14 -12.46 11.29
N SER A 176 -4.29 -13.04 12.47
CA SER A 176 -5.60 -13.14 13.14
C SER A 176 -6.14 -11.78 13.52
N ALA A 177 -7.47 -11.66 13.75
CA ALA A 177 -8.09 -10.42 14.20
C ALA A 177 -7.49 -9.94 15.54
N TYR A 178 -7.13 -10.87 16.43
CA TYR A 178 -6.48 -10.55 17.69
C TYR A 178 -5.07 -9.95 17.50
N GLU A 179 -4.22 -10.58 16.68
CA GLU A 179 -2.87 -10.06 16.39
C GLU A 179 -2.94 -8.71 15.67
N TYR A 180 -3.91 -8.54 14.76
CA TYR A 180 -4.16 -7.28 14.06
C TYR A 180 -4.59 -6.18 15.04
N TYR A 181 -5.52 -6.48 15.95
CA TYR A 181 -5.95 -5.58 17.01
C TYR A 181 -4.78 -5.19 17.93
N GLN A 182 -3.95 -6.17 18.34
CA GLN A 182 -2.79 -5.93 19.19
C GLN A 182 -1.75 -5.00 18.51
N TYR A 183 -1.55 -5.14 17.22
CA TYR A 183 -0.67 -4.22 16.49
C TYR A 183 -1.11 -2.77 16.65
N TRP A 184 -2.40 -2.49 16.50
CA TRP A 184 -2.95 -1.14 16.57
C TRP A 184 -3.05 -0.59 17.98
N VAL A 185 -3.37 -1.41 18.97
CA VAL A 185 -3.35 -1.00 20.40
C VAL A 185 -1.95 -0.58 20.85
N ASN A 186 -0.90 -1.20 20.27
CA ASN A 186 0.50 -0.89 20.59
C ASN A 186 1.08 0.25 19.73
N THR A 187 0.25 1.03 19.03
CA THR A 187 0.68 2.25 18.34
C THR A 187 1.38 3.22 19.29
N GLU A 188 2.48 3.83 18.85
CA GLU A 188 3.19 4.86 19.62
C GLU A 188 2.27 6.09 19.81
N ASP A 189 2.29 6.71 20.99
CA ASP A 189 1.39 7.82 21.34
C ASP A 189 1.37 8.95 20.30
N PRO A 190 2.52 9.42 19.77
CA PRO A 190 2.56 10.48 18.78
C PRO A 190 1.91 10.13 17.42
N ASP A 191 1.69 8.84 17.14
CA ASP A 191 1.11 8.39 15.89
C ASP A 191 -0.41 8.20 15.94
N VAL A 192 -1.01 8.21 17.14
CA VAL A 192 -2.41 7.84 17.35
C VAL A 192 -3.36 8.74 16.57
N GLU A 193 -3.25 10.06 16.67
CA GLU A 193 -4.11 10.99 15.95
C GLU A 193 -3.99 10.86 14.44
N LYS A 194 -2.73 10.77 13.95
CA LYS A 194 -2.43 10.58 12.53
C LYS A 194 -3.06 9.30 11.99
N PHE A 195 -2.96 8.21 12.75
CA PHE A 195 -3.49 6.92 12.29
C PHE A 195 -5.01 6.82 12.43
N LEU A 196 -5.62 7.45 13.44
CA LEU A 196 -7.06 7.62 13.49
C LEU A 196 -7.58 8.35 12.24
N ALA A 197 -6.92 9.43 11.84
CA ALA A 197 -7.32 10.20 10.67
C ALA A 197 -7.15 9.43 9.34
N LEU A 198 -6.11 8.60 9.23
CA LEU A 198 -5.77 7.91 7.97
C LEU A 198 -6.45 6.55 7.81
N PHE A 199 -6.70 5.84 8.90
CA PHE A 199 -7.13 4.43 8.85
C PHE A 199 -8.53 4.18 9.41
N THR A 200 -9.26 5.24 9.77
CA THR A 200 -10.64 5.11 10.22
C THR A 200 -11.56 6.07 9.45
N PHE A 201 -12.86 5.78 9.50
CA PHE A 201 -13.91 6.67 8.99
C PHE A 201 -14.56 7.49 10.11
N LEU A 202 -13.87 7.68 11.23
CA LEU A 202 -14.36 8.52 12.31
C LEU A 202 -14.46 10.00 11.86
N PRO A 203 -15.49 10.72 12.32
CA PRO A 203 -15.57 12.16 12.09
C PRO A 203 -14.33 12.89 12.65
N MET A 204 -13.84 13.90 11.94
CA MET A 204 -12.61 14.61 12.32
C MET A 204 -12.65 15.31 13.69
N ASN A 205 -13.83 15.69 14.16
CA ASN A 205 -13.99 16.19 15.54
C ASN A 205 -13.70 15.11 16.59
N GLU A 206 -14.11 13.86 16.33
CA GLU A 206 -13.82 12.72 17.19
C GLU A 206 -12.32 12.34 17.13
N VAL A 207 -11.74 12.32 15.93
CA VAL A 207 -10.29 12.11 15.74
C VAL A 207 -9.48 13.10 16.57
N ARG A 208 -9.82 14.40 16.49
CA ARG A 208 -9.13 15.44 17.26
C ARG A 208 -9.32 15.29 18.75
N ARG A 209 -10.54 14.95 19.21
CA ARG A 209 -10.83 14.68 20.63
C ARG A 209 -9.95 13.56 21.17
N LEU A 210 -9.90 12.45 20.46
CA LEU A 210 -9.09 11.28 20.83
C LEU A 210 -7.58 11.58 20.76
N GLY A 211 -7.14 12.35 19.76
CA GLY A 211 -5.74 12.73 19.59
C GLY A 211 -5.19 13.67 20.68
N GLN A 212 -6.07 14.33 21.43
CA GLN A 212 -5.68 15.21 22.56
C GLN A 212 -5.49 14.45 23.88
N LEU A 213 -5.91 13.18 23.95
CA LEU A 213 -5.77 12.36 25.15
C LEU A 213 -4.28 12.05 25.40
N GLN A 214 -3.88 12.10 26.68
CA GLN A 214 -2.51 11.89 27.12
C GLN A 214 -2.43 10.97 28.35
N GLY A 215 -1.24 10.46 28.63
CA GLY A 215 -1.00 9.61 29.79
C GLY A 215 -1.88 8.35 29.76
N ALA A 216 -2.60 8.08 30.84
CA ALA A 216 -3.46 6.89 30.93
C ALA A 216 -4.66 6.94 29.97
N ASP A 217 -5.16 8.14 29.64
CA ASP A 217 -6.36 8.32 28.83
C ASP A 217 -6.12 8.02 27.34
N ILE A 218 -4.87 8.08 26.86
CA ILE A 218 -4.54 7.75 25.48
C ILE A 218 -4.90 6.30 25.12
N ARG A 219 -5.05 5.45 26.13
CA ARG A 219 -5.51 4.06 25.96
C ARG A 219 -6.87 4.00 25.26
N GLU A 220 -7.79 4.91 25.58
CA GLU A 220 -9.10 5.01 24.90
C GLU A 220 -8.91 5.21 23.40
N ALA A 221 -8.06 6.17 23.01
CA ALA A 221 -7.78 6.47 21.61
C ALA A 221 -7.15 5.27 20.87
N LYS A 222 -6.19 4.59 21.52
CA LYS A 222 -5.56 3.38 20.95
C LYS A 222 -6.54 2.21 20.79
N GLN A 223 -7.40 1.99 21.78
CA GLN A 223 -8.44 0.96 21.71
C GLN A 223 -9.45 1.29 20.60
N ARG A 224 -9.83 2.57 20.46
CA ARG A 224 -10.71 3.00 19.38
C ARG A 224 -10.07 2.80 18.01
N LEU A 225 -8.82 3.18 17.84
CA LEU A 225 -8.05 2.94 16.61
C LEU A 225 -8.00 1.46 16.28
N ALA A 226 -7.62 0.61 17.25
CA ALA A 226 -7.53 -0.83 17.06
C ALA A 226 -8.87 -1.47 16.72
N PHE A 227 -9.95 -1.04 17.37
CA PHE A 227 -11.29 -1.54 17.08
C PHE A 227 -11.72 -1.17 15.66
N GLU A 228 -11.64 0.11 15.28
CA GLU A 228 -12.10 0.59 13.96
C GLU A 228 -11.31 -0.07 12.81
N THR A 229 -9.99 -0.14 12.94
CA THR A 229 -9.14 -0.75 11.92
C THR A 229 -9.37 -2.26 11.82
N THR A 230 -9.55 -2.95 12.96
CA THR A 230 -9.83 -4.39 12.96
C THR A 230 -11.24 -4.67 12.42
N ALA A 231 -12.23 -3.87 12.79
CA ALA A 231 -13.59 -4.01 12.26
C ALA A 231 -13.66 -3.81 10.74
N LEU A 232 -12.86 -2.87 10.22
CA LEU A 232 -12.76 -2.61 8.78
C LEU A 232 -12.19 -3.81 8.01
N ILE A 233 -11.17 -4.48 8.56
CA ILE A 233 -10.45 -5.55 7.88
C ILE A 233 -11.04 -6.94 8.16
N HIS A 234 -11.36 -7.24 9.40
CA HIS A 234 -11.80 -8.57 9.84
C HIS A 234 -13.31 -8.68 10.08
N GLY A 235 -14.00 -7.53 10.09
CA GLY A 235 -15.42 -7.46 10.46
C GLY A 235 -15.63 -7.09 11.93
N LYS A 236 -16.85 -6.61 12.23
CA LYS A 236 -17.19 -6.07 13.55
C LYS A 236 -17.15 -7.11 14.66
N GLU A 237 -17.67 -8.31 14.41
CA GLU A 237 -17.72 -9.38 15.43
C GLU A 237 -16.31 -9.86 15.84
N PRO A 238 -15.39 -10.22 14.90
CA PRO A 238 -14.01 -10.53 15.26
C PRO A 238 -13.28 -9.38 15.97
N ALA A 239 -13.60 -8.11 15.65
CA ALA A 239 -13.01 -6.96 16.33
C ALA A 239 -13.48 -6.85 17.80
N LEU A 240 -14.76 -7.10 18.09
CA LEU A 240 -15.29 -7.16 19.45
C LEU A 240 -14.62 -8.27 20.26
N GLN A 241 -14.53 -9.47 19.70
CA GLN A 241 -13.88 -10.60 20.37
C GLN A 241 -12.39 -10.33 20.64
N ALA A 242 -11.69 -9.68 19.70
CA ALA A 242 -10.29 -9.29 19.89
C ALA A 242 -10.14 -8.24 21.01
N GLN A 243 -11.05 -7.28 21.08
CA GLN A 243 -11.08 -6.26 22.12
C GLN A 243 -11.35 -6.87 23.52
N GLU A 244 -12.33 -7.74 23.64
CA GLU A 244 -12.67 -8.44 24.90
C GLU A 244 -11.51 -9.32 25.38
N ALA A 245 -10.88 -10.06 24.46
CA ALA A 245 -9.71 -10.88 24.77
C ALA A 245 -8.54 -10.02 25.26
N ALA A 246 -8.29 -8.88 24.64
CA ALA A 246 -7.25 -7.96 25.08
C ALA A 246 -7.54 -7.37 26.47
N GLN A 247 -8.79 -6.99 26.75
CA GLN A 247 -9.19 -6.46 28.06
C GLN A 247 -9.10 -7.50 29.17
N SER A 248 -9.47 -8.76 28.90
CA SER A 248 -9.43 -9.84 29.91
C SER A 248 -8.00 -10.16 30.35
N LEU A 249 -7.04 -10.16 29.44
CA LEU A 249 -5.62 -10.40 29.76
C LEU A 249 -5.06 -9.29 30.66
N PHE A 250 -5.36 -8.02 30.37
CA PHE A 250 -4.93 -6.90 31.22
C PHE A 250 -5.59 -6.91 32.61
N SER A 251 -6.80 -7.44 32.73
CA SER A 251 -7.50 -7.56 34.02
C SER A 251 -6.98 -8.73 34.85
N ALA A 252 -6.45 -9.79 34.22
CA ALA A 252 -5.85 -10.95 34.87
C ALA A 252 -4.46 -10.63 35.43
N ASP A 253 -3.61 -9.89 34.70
CA ASP A 253 -2.30 -9.45 35.18
C ASP A 253 -2.38 -8.47 36.36
N GLY A 254 -3.46 -7.70 36.46
CA GLY A 254 -3.71 -6.81 37.61
C GLY A 254 -4.17 -7.52 38.90
N LYS A 255 -4.46 -8.83 38.86
CA LYS A 255 -4.87 -9.64 40.02
C LYS A 255 -3.78 -10.58 40.57
N SER A 256 -2.62 -10.62 39.94
CA SER A 256 -1.52 -11.49 40.41
C SER A 256 -0.41 -10.76 41.13
N ASP A 257 -0.74 -9.82 42.05
CA ASP A 257 0.23 -9.40 43.06
C ASP A 257 -0.51 -8.82 44.28
N ASN A 258 -0.80 -9.64 45.25
CA ASN A 258 -0.77 -9.34 46.67
C ASN A 258 -1.39 -10.48 47.51
N SER A 259 -0.79 -11.64 47.52
CA SER A 259 -0.93 -12.55 48.66
C SER A 259 0.12 -13.65 48.57
N ASN A 260 1.27 -13.47 49.17
CA ASN A 260 2.05 -14.44 49.93
C ASN A 260 3.50 -13.98 50.09
N VAL A 261 3.73 -13.12 51.05
CA VAL A 261 5.02 -13.09 51.75
C VAL A 261 4.74 -13.62 53.15
N PRO A 262 5.19 -14.84 53.50
CA PRO A 262 5.27 -15.26 54.90
C PRO A 262 6.39 -14.52 55.58
N SER A 263 6.10 -14.01 56.76
CA SER A 263 6.98 -13.41 57.78
C SER A 263 8.17 -14.29 58.14
#